data_0ec8d7cc6cc0c4953c5783d709de0b79
#
_entry.id   0ec8d7cc6cc0c4953c5783d709de0b79
#
_cell.length_a   1.000
_cell.length_b   1.000
_cell.length_c   1.000
_cell.angle_alpha   90.00
_cell.angle_beta   90.00
_cell.angle_gamma   90.00
#
_symmetry.space_group_name_H-M   'P 1'
#
loop_
_entity.id
_entity.type
_entity.pdbx_description
1 polymer ?
#
loop_
_entity_poly.entity_id
_entity_poly.type
_entity_poly.pdbx_seq_one_letter_code
_entity_poly.pdbx_strand_id
1 'polypeptide(L)'
;MNFLNKAELYRKIELIRQSAPTGRFDPYTLARTLGIEIEVYAFDSARLAGVLMRGEHKSLIVLSANRPPEGRRFAASHELVHYFLHEGDNFLCTGDDEVSAIEWQANEGAAELLMPYKEFIPFYENIRSLFFTDRERALRRAAEHFDVSAGMINTRLQSLSPEIAQYERGTPLDKIVPTSARRAAAFRPDGSASAASAADAMHRFRCIDVFE
;
A
#
# COMPACT_ATOMS: atom_id res chain seq x y z
N MET A 1 4.39 1.88 20.70
CA MET A 1 3.69 2.24 19.43
C MET A 1 2.23 1.87 19.53
N ASN A 2 1.31 2.79 19.19
CA ASN A 2 -0.13 2.48 19.18
C ASN A 2 -0.48 1.82 17.85
N PHE A 3 -0.87 0.55 17.88
CA PHE A 3 -1.33 -0.15 16.68
C PHE A 3 -2.71 0.38 16.29
N LEU A 4 -2.81 0.95 15.09
CA LEU A 4 -4.07 1.42 14.54
C LEU A 4 -4.95 0.25 14.13
N ASN A 5 -6.22 0.28 14.53
CA ASN A 5 -7.20 -0.59 13.92
C ASN A 5 -7.55 -0.11 12.49
N LYS A 6 -8.25 -0.93 11.70
CA LYS A 6 -8.54 -0.63 10.29
C LYS A 6 -9.29 0.70 10.09
N ALA A 7 -10.25 1.02 10.96
CA ALA A 7 -11.01 2.24 10.86
C ALA A 7 -10.16 3.50 11.16
N GLU A 8 -9.25 3.41 12.14
CA GLU A 8 -8.30 4.47 12.46
C GLU A 8 -7.28 4.65 11.34
N LEU A 9 -6.76 3.55 10.80
CA LEU A 9 -5.85 3.57 9.65
C LEU A 9 -6.52 4.28 8.46
N TYR A 10 -7.73 3.88 8.09
CA TYR A 10 -8.44 4.45 6.94
C TYR A 10 -8.74 5.94 7.10
N ARG A 11 -9.05 6.40 8.31
CA ARG A 11 -9.19 7.83 8.58
C ARG A 11 -7.89 8.61 8.35
N LYS A 12 -6.74 8.06 8.77
CA LYS A 12 -5.44 8.69 8.51
C LYS A 12 -5.09 8.67 7.03
N ILE A 13 -5.36 7.57 6.33
CA ILE A 13 -5.14 7.46 4.89
C ILE A 13 -6.03 8.45 4.11
N GLU A 14 -7.27 8.65 4.53
CA GLU A 14 -8.16 9.65 3.92
C GLU A 14 -7.58 11.07 4.04
N LEU A 15 -7.00 11.44 5.20
CA LEU A 15 -6.31 12.72 5.37
C LEU A 15 -5.08 12.84 4.46
N ILE A 16 -4.30 11.78 4.31
CA ILE A 16 -3.16 11.76 3.37
C ILE A 16 -3.65 11.97 1.94
N ARG A 17 -4.72 11.30 1.52
CA ARG A 17 -5.30 11.51 0.19
C ARG A 17 -5.79 12.94 -0.03
N GLN A 18 -6.39 13.56 0.98
CA GLN A 18 -6.86 14.96 0.90
C GLN A 18 -5.71 15.96 0.78
N SER A 19 -4.52 15.64 1.25
CA SER A 19 -3.32 16.47 1.07
C SER A 19 -2.66 16.32 -0.30
N ALA A 20 -3.04 15.30 -1.06
CA ALA A 20 -2.55 15.09 -2.42
C ALA A 20 -3.23 16.07 -3.40
N PRO A 21 -2.58 16.40 -4.53
CA PRO A 21 -3.22 17.17 -5.59
C PRO A 21 -4.54 16.54 -6.06
N THR A 22 -5.49 17.40 -6.47
CA THR A 22 -6.81 16.95 -6.92
C THR A 22 -6.74 16.04 -8.13
N GLY A 23 -7.59 15.01 -8.15
CA GLY A 23 -7.65 14.03 -9.23
C GLY A 23 -7.42 12.61 -8.74
N ARG A 24 -7.04 11.75 -9.67
CA ARG A 24 -6.66 10.36 -9.33
C ARG A 24 -5.40 10.38 -8.44
N PHE A 25 -5.42 9.63 -7.34
CA PHE A 25 -4.27 9.55 -6.45
C PHE A 25 -3.03 8.98 -7.18
N ASP A 26 -1.95 9.74 -7.14
CA ASP A 26 -0.65 9.35 -7.67
C ASP A 26 0.44 9.50 -6.60
N PRO A 27 1.05 8.38 -6.15
CA PRO A 27 2.08 8.40 -5.11
C PRO A 27 3.32 9.19 -5.53
N TYR A 28 3.68 9.19 -6.81
CA TYR A 28 4.83 9.94 -7.31
C TYR A 28 4.63 11.46 -7.20
N THR A 29 3.43 11.91 -7.52
CA THR A 29 3.07 13.33 -7.39
C THR A 29 3.02 13.75 -5.93
N LEU A 30 2.45 12.91 -5.04
CA LEU A 30 2.46 13.20 -3.60
C LEU A 30 3.87 13.25 -3.04
N ALA A 31 4.73 12.29 -3.35
CA ALA A 31 6.13 12.28 -2.93
C ALA A 31 6.86 13.58 -3.36
N ARG A 32 6.71 13.96 -4.62
CA ARG A 32 7.30 15.21 -5.15
C ARG A 32 6.81 16.45 -4.38
N THR A 33 5.53 16.52 -4.06
CA THR A 33 4.95 17.65 -3.28
C THR A 33 5.54 17.73 -1.87
N LEU A 34 5.92 16.58 -1.30
CA LEU A 34 6.55 16.49 0.02
C LEU A 34 8.09 16.68 -0.03
N GLY A 35 8.68 16.86 -1.20
CA GLY A 35 10.14 16.93 -1.36
C GLY A 35 10.83 15.58 -1.18
N ILE A 36 10.08 14.47 -1.30
CA ILE A 36 10.63 13.11 -1.26
C ILE A 36 11.10 12.75 -2.67
N GLU A 37 12.37 12.40 -2.79
CA GLU A 37 12.94 11.90 -4.04
C GLU A 37 12.52 10.44 -4.25
N ILE A 38 12.27 10.05 -5.51
CA ILE A 38 11.99 8.65 -5.88
C ILE A 38 12.97 8.22 -6.94
N GLU A 39 13.70 7.16 -6.65
CA GLU A 39 14.62 6.49 -7.58
C GLU A 39 14.19 5.06 -7.89
N VAL A 40 14.62 4.56 -9.05
CA VAL A 40 14.37 3.18 -9.46
C VAL A 40 15.71 2.48 -9.60
N TYR A 41 15.88 1.38 -8.84
CA TYR A 41 17.13 0.65 -8.80
C TYR A 41 16.91 -0.86 -8.97
N ALA A 42 17.82 -1.53 -9.64
CA ALA A 42 17.80 -2.98 -9.81
C ALA A 42 18.40 -3.68 -8.58
N PHE A 43 17.56 -4.04 -7.62
CA PHE A 43 18.01 -4.83 -6.46
C PHE A 43 18.35 -6.26 -6.87
N ASP A 44 19.39 -6.82 -6.24
CA ASP A 44 19.75 -8.24 -6.41
C ASP A 44 18.68 -9.17 -5.79
N SER A 45 17.87 -8.67 -4.87
CA SER A 45 16.78 -9.41 -4.25
C SER A 45 15.47 -9.20 -5.00
N ALA A 46 14.90 -10.28 -5.55
CA ALA A 46 13.56 -10.25 -6.13
C ALA A 46 12.45 -9.98 -5.09
N ARG A 47 12.75 -10.09 -3.81
CA ARG A 47 11.78 -9.89 -2.73
C ARG A 47 11.59 -8.42 -2.37
N LEU A 48 12.61 -7.58 -2.52
CA LEU A 48 12.56 -6.17 -2.17
C LEU A 48 11.76 -5.40 -3.23
N ALA A 49 10.70 -4.71 -2.82
CA ALA A 49 9.84 -3.92 -3.69
C ALA A 49 10.18 -2.42 -3.62
N GLY A 50 10.52 -1.92 -2.45
CA GLY A 50 10.90 -0.55 -2.18
C GLY A 50 11.62 -0.42 -0.84
N VAL A 51 12.19 0.74 -0.59
CA VAL A 51 12.82 1.13 0.68
C VAL A 51 12.65 2.64 0.87
N LEU A 52 12.19 3.05 2.05
CA LEU A 52 12.21 4.44 2.48
C LEU A 52 13.49 4.72 3.27
N MET A 53 14.24 5.71 2.85
CA MET A 53 15.41 6.23 3.53
C MET A 53 15.13 7.65 4.01
N ARG A 54 15.27 7.90 5.31
CA ARG A 54 15.11 9.22 5.91
C ARG A 54 16.46 9.81 6.25
N GLY A 55 16.78 10.96 5.67
CA GLY A 55 17.95 11.76 6.03
C GLY A 55 17.53 12.99 6.81
N GLU A 56 18.50 13.72 7.36
CA GLU A 56 18.24 14.95 8.14
C GLU A 56 17.57 16.05 7.31
N HIS A 57 17.87 16.13 6.01
CA HIS A 57 17.39 17.19 5.13
C HIS A 57 16.46 16.69 4.02
N LYS A 58 16.59 15.44 3.63
CA LYS A 58 15.84 14.84 2.51
C LYS A 58 15.42 13.42 2.84
N SER A 59 14.33 12.99 2.26
CA SER A 59 13.91 11.59 2.24
C SER A 59 13.96 11.04 0.83
N LEU A 60 14.32 9.78 0.68
CA LEU A 60 14.43 9.07 -0.59
C LEU A 60 13.63 7.77 -0.51
N ILE A 61 12.82 7.52 -1.53
CA ILE A 61 12.19 6.22 -1.75
C ILE A 61 12.90 5.56 -2.93
N VAL A 62 13.49 4.38 -2.72
CA VAL A 62 14.09 3.58 -3.78
C VAL A 62 13.17 2.44 -4.13
N LEU A 63 12.74 2.35 -5.39
CA LEU A 63 11.82 1.34 -5.88
C LEU A 63 12.55 0.30 -6.74
N SER A 64 12.12 -0.95 -6.67
CA SER A 64 12.72 -2.04 -7.45
C SER A 64 12.40 -1.92 -8.94
N ALA A 65 13.43 -1.84 -9.77
CA ALA A 65 13.31 -1.94 -11.23
C ALA A 65 12.75 -3.30 -11.69
N ASN A 66 12.88 -4.34 -10.85
CA ASN A 66 12.40 -5.70 -11.15
C ASN A 66 10.87 -5.83 -11.00
N ARG A 67 10.19 -4.78 -10.52
CA ARG A 67 8.73 -4.75 -10.40
C ARG A 67 8.09 -4.07 -11.61
N PRO A 68 6.93 -4.55 -12.07
CA PRO A 68 6.16 -3.87 -13.11
C PRO A 68 5.67 -2.48 -12.62
N PRO A 69 5.23 -1.59 -13.50
CA PRO A 69 4.83 -0.23 -13.14
C PRO A 69 3.78 -0.17 -12.01
N GLU A 70 2.74 -1.01 -12.07
CA GLU A 70 1.71 -1.10 -11.03
C GLU A 70 2.27 -1.62 -9.70
N GLY A 71 3.25 -2.53 -9.74
CA GLY A 71 3.96 -3.01 -8.57
C GLY A 71 4.82 -1.92 -7.92
N ARG A 72 5.52 -1.10 -8.73
CA ARG A 72 6.28 0.05 -8.23
C ARG A 72 5.35 1.14 -7.67
N ARG A 73 4.20 1.36 -8.30
CA ARG A 73 3.19 2.30 -7.81
C ARG A 73 2.65 1.89 -6.43
N PHE A 74 2.40 0.58 -6.25
CA PHE A 74 2.02 0.04 -4.94
C PHE A 74 3.14 0.20 -3.92
N ALA A 75 4.38 -0.14 -4.27
CA ALA A 75 5.55 0.01 -3.40
C ALA A 75 5.75 1.49 -2.98
N ALA A 76 5.64 2.43 -3.91
CA ALA A 76 5.72 3.86 -3.58
C ALA A 76 4.63 4.28 -2.57
N SER A 77 3.40 3.78 -2.74
CA SER A 77 2.30 4.03 -1.79
C SER A 77 2.58 3.42 -0.42
N HIS A 78 3.18 2.23 -0.38
CA HIS A 78 3.57 1.53 0.84
C HIS A 78 4.63 2.33 1.62
N GLU A 79 5.68 2.80 0.94
CA GLU A 79 6.73 3.62 1.55
C GLU A 79 6.19 4.98 2.03
N LEU A 80 5.23 5.57 1.32
CA LEU A 80 4.55 6.78 1.78
C LEU A 80 3.74 6.55 3.05
N VAL A 81 3.09 5.39 3.20
CA VAL A 81 2.40 5.05 4.46
C VAL A 81 3.41 4.94 5.60
N HIS A 82 4.57 4.31 5.39
CA HIS A 82 5.66 4.33 6.37
C HIS A 82 6.10 5.75 6.69
N TYR A 83 6.26 6.59 5.68
CA TYR A 83 6.67 7.99 5.87
C TYR A 83 5.70 8.76 6.80
N PHE A 84 4.39 8.58 6.62
CA PHE A 84 3.38 9.33 7.37
C PHE A 84 3.04 8.75 8.74
N LEU A 85 3.09 7.44 8.90
CA LEU A 85 2.50 6.77 10.06
C LEU A 85 3.51 6.11 11.00
N HIS A 86 4.73 5.87 10.54
CA HIS A 86 5.72 5.13 11.31
C HIS A 86 6.97 5.98 11.51
N GLU A 87 7.35 6.20 12.78
CA GLU A 87 8.56 6.91 13.15
C GLU A 87 9.74 5.93 13.27
N GLY A 88 10.95 6.36 12.87
CA GLY A 88 12.19 5.61 12.97
C GLY A 88 12.90 5.47 11.62
N ASP A 89 14.24 5.37 11.67
CA ASP A 89 15.09 5.43 10.48
C ASP A 89 15.22 4.09 9.75
N ASN A 90 14.84 2.98 10.39
CA ASN A 90 14.97 1.65 9.81
C ASN A 90 13.92 0.71 10.41
N PHE A 91 12.91 0.32 9.63
CA PHE A 91 11.95 -0.72 10.02
C PHE A 91 12.50 -2.14 9.91
N LEU A 92 13.78 -2.33 10.17
CA LEU A 92 14.40 -3.62 10.46
C LEU A 92 14.08 -4.02 11.90
N CYS A 93 12.80 -4.21 12.17
CA CYS A 93 12.36 -4.63 13.47
C CYS A 93 12.81 -6.06 13.74
N THR A 94 13.44 -6.27 14.88
CA THR A 94 13.98 -7.56 15.33
C THR A 94 12.95 -8.42 16.08
N GLY A 95 11.67 -8.04 16.08
CA GLY A 95 10.58 -8.76 16.74
C GLY A 95 9.45 -9.06 15.79
N ASP A 96 9.10 -10.34 15.60
CA ASP A 96 8.19 -10.80 14.57
C ASP A 96 6.78 -10.16 14.62
N ASP A 97 6.22 -9.86 15.79
CA ASP A 97 4.85 -9.39 15.95
C ASP A 97 4.68 -7.87 15.67
N GLU A 98 5.64 -7.03 16.07
CA GLU A 98 5.59 -5.58 15.78
C GLU A 98 5.85 -5.26 14.32
N VAL A 99 6.80 -5.93 13.69
CA VAL A 99 7.08 -5.83 12.24
C VAL A 99 5.85 -6.22 11.45
N SER A 100 5.22 -7.33 11.83
CA SER A 100 4.01 -7.83 11.17
C SER A 100 2.86 -6.81 11.21
N ALA A 101 2.69 -6.07 12.30
CA ALA A 101 1.61 -5.08 12.44
C ALA A 101 1.90 -3.78 11.68
N ILE A 102 3.13 -3.30 11.67
CA ILE A 102 3.57 -2.11 10.91
C ILE A 102 3.46 -2.39 9.41
N GLU A 103 3.95 -3.54 8.97
CA GLU A 103 3.85 -3.98 7.59
C GLU A 103 2.40 -4.18 7.14
N TRP A 104 1.54 -4.70 8.03
CA TRP A 104 0.11 -4.77 7.75
C TRP A 104 -0.49 -3.37 7.55
N GLN A 105 -0.16 -2.40 8.41
CA GLN A 105 -0.63 -1.02 8.27
C GLN A 105 -0.14 -0.40 6.96
N ALA A 106 1.12 -0.60 6.60
CA ALA A 106 1.70 -0.09 5.37
C ALA A 106 1.04 -0.70 4.13
N ASN A 107 0.84 -2.01 4.11
CA ASN A 107 0.20 -2.73 3.00
C ASN A 107 -1.29 -2.37 2.86
N GLU A 108 -2.04 -2.39 3.96
CA GLU A 108 -3.47 -2.05 3.97
C GLU A 108 -3.68 -0.56 3.68
N GLY A 109 -2.80 0.31 4.19
CA GLY A 109 -2.80 1.74 3.90
C GLY A 109 -2.49 2.05 2.44
N ALA A 110 -1.51 1.39 1.84
CA ALA A 110 -1.21 1.51 0.41
C ALA A 110 -2.40 1.07 -0.46
N ALA A 111 -3.06 -0.02 -0.07
CA ALA A 111 -4.27 -0.47 -0.75
C ALA A 111 -5.40 0.55 -0.65
N GLU A 112 -5.59 1.18 0.52
CA GLU A 112 -6.59 2.24 0.72
C GLU A 112 -6.23 3.53 -0.02
N LEU A 113 -4.95 3.88 -0.14
CA LEU A 113 -4.49 5.02 -0.96
C LEU A 113 -4.86 4.83 -2.43
N LEU A 114 -4.64 3.64 -2.99
CA LEU A 114 -4.83 3.35 -4.40
C LEU A 114 -6.27 2.97 -4.75
N MET A 115 -6.95 2.28 -3.84
CA MET A 115 -8.28 1.68 -4.01
C MET A 115 -9.15 1.95 -2.78
N PRO A 116 -9.50 3.22 -2.47
CA PRO A 116 -10.26 3.53 -1.27
C PRO A 116 -11.62 2.80 -1.27
N TYR A 117 -12.00 2.25 -0.12
CA TYR A 117 -13.22 1.44 -0.02
C TYR A 117 -14.47 2.19 -0.47
N LYS A 118 -14.53 3.51 -0.23
CA LYS A 118 -15.65 4.37 -0.65
C LYS A 118 -15.79 4.48 -2.17
N GLU A 119 -14.71 4.27 -2.92
CA GLU A 119 -14.71 4.23 -4.39
C GLU A 119 -14.79 2.77 -4.90
N PHE A 120 -14.10 1.86 -4.20
CA PHE A 120 -13.99 0.47 -4.60
C PHE A 120 -15.33 -0.29 -4.50
N ILE A 121 -16.07 -0.12 -3.41
CA ILE A 121 -17.33 -0.86 -3.19
C ILE A 121 -18.38 -0.50 -4.25
N PRO A 122 -18.69 0.78 -4.54
CA PRO A 122 -19.63 1.11 -5.61
C PRO A 122 -19.17 0.64 -6.99
N PHE A 123 -17.87 0.70 -7.28
CA PHE A 123 -17.35 0.19 -8.54
C PHE A 123 -17.53 -1.32 -8.64
N TYR A 124 -17.19 -2.06 -7.58
CA TYR A 124 -17.38 -3.52 -7.51
C TYR A 124 -18.86 -3.89 -7.73
N GLU A 125 -19.80 -3.23 -7.06
CA GLU A 125 -21.22 -3.48 -7.24
C GLU A 125 -21.67 -3.26 -8.69
N ASN A 126 -21.16 -2.24 -9.36
CA ASN A 126 -21.48 -1.93 -10.74
C ASN A 126 -21.02 -3.03 -11.73
N ILE A 127 -19.97 -3.77 -11.40
CA ILE A 127 -19.45 -4.85 -12.23
C ILE A 127 -19.63 -6.25 -11.60
N ARG A 128 -20.39 -6.35 -10.52
CA ARG A 128 -20.54 -7.58 -9.73
C ARG A 128 -21.02 -8.77 -10.56
N SER A 129 -21.97 -8.57 -11.44
CA SER A 129 -22.46 -9.63 -12.33
C SER A 129 -21.34 -10.23 -13.19
N LEU A 130 -20.37 -9.41 -13.60
CA LEU A 130 -19.24 -9.87 -14.38
C LEU A 130 -18.31 -10.82 -13.59
N PHE A 131 -18.21 -10.66 -12.27
CA PHE A 131 -17.43 -11.59 -11.42
C PHE A 131 -18.00 -13.01 -11.39
N PHE A 132 -19.31 -13.17 -11.66
CA PHE A 132 -19.97 -14.46 -11.76
C PHE A 132 -19.92 -15.06 -13.16
N THR A 133 -19.90 -14.23 -14.20
CA THR A 133 -19.95 -14.67 -15.59
C THR A 133 -18.58 -14.78 -16.25
N ASP A 134 -17.67 -13.84 -15.93
CA ASP A 134 -16.29 -13.81 -16.44
C ASP A 134 -15.38 -13.10 -15.43
N ARG A 135 -14.91 -13.86 -14.45
CA ARG A 135 -14.09 -13.35 -13.35
C ARG A 135 -12.79 -12.67 -13.85
N GLU A 136 -12.18 -13.24 -14.87
CA GLU A 136 -10.91 -12.71 -15.40
C GLU A 136 -11.11 -11.33 -16.02
N ARG A 137 -12.17 -11.16 -16.81
CA ARG A 137 -12.56 -9.87 -17.39
C ARG A 137 -12.95 -8.85 -16.31
N ALA A 138 -13.65 -9.27 -15.25
CA ALA A 138 -13.97 -8.41 -14.12
C ALA A 138 -12.72 -7.90 -13.43
N LEU A 139 -11.75 -8.79 -13.15
CA LEU A 139 -10.47 -8.42 -12.52
C LEU A 139 -9.66 -7.47 -13.41
N ARG A 140 -9.57 -7.73 -14.73
CA ARG A 140 -8.88 -6.81 -15.66
C ARG A 140 -9.53 -5.43 -15.65
N ARG A 141 -10.86 -5.35 -15.76
CA ARG A 141 -11.59 -4.08 -15.77
C ARG A 141 -11.36 -3.28 -14.47
N ALA A 142 -11.35 -3.96 -13.32
CA ALA A 142 -11.06 -3.32 -12.05
C ALA A 142 -9.59 -2.88 -11.96
N ALA A 143 -8.66 -3.69 -12.43
CA ALA A 143 -7.23 -3.38 -12.49
C ALA A 143 -6.95 -2.13 -13.34
N GLU A 144 -7.54 -2.03 -14.50
CA GLU A 144 -7.47 -0.86 -15.39
C GLU A 144 -8.08 0.39 -14.72
N HIS A 145 -9.24 0.24 -14.06
CA HIS A 145 -9.91 1.37 -13.39
C HIS A 145 -9.07 1.96 -12.27
N PHE A 146 -8.45 1.13 -11.42
CA PHE A 146 -7.64 1.57 -10.28
C PHE A 146 -6.15 1.70 -10.60
N ASP A 147 -5.71 1.29 -11.79
CA ASP A 147 -4.32 1.25 -12.22
C ASP A 147 -3.44 0.43 -11.28
N VAL A 148 -3.84 -0.80 -11.05
CA VAL A 148 -3.20 -1.79 -10.19
C VAL A 148 -3.21 -3.15 -10.87
N SER A 149 -2.50 -4.14 -10.32
CA SER A 149 -2.56 -5.50 -10.88
C SER A 149 -3.89 -6.20 -10.54
N ALA A 150 -4.28 -7.18 -11.35
CA ALA A 150 -5.43 -8.05 -11.07
C ALA A 150 -5.27 -8.81 -9.72
N GLY A 151 -4.04 -9.17 -9.36
CA GLY A 151 -3.73 -9.76 -8.06
C GLY A 151 -4.06 -8.81 -6.90
N MET A 152 -3.74 -7.52 -7.02
CA MET A 152 -4.07 -6.50 -6.02
C MET A 152 -5.59 -6.33 -5.87
N ILE A 153 -6.35 -6.35 -6.96
CA ILE A 153 -7.82 -6.33 -6.92
C ILE A 153 -8.36 -7.54 -6.14
N ASN A 154 -7.84 -8.73 -6.42
CA ASN A 154 -8.28 -9.94 -5.74
C ASN A 154 -8.00 -9.89 -4.22
N THR A 155 -6.83 -9.41 -3.83
CA THR A 155 -6.49 -9.21 -2.42
C THR A 155 -7.34 -8.11 -1.78
N ARG A 156 -7.63 -7.03 -2.52
CA ARG A 156 -8.50 -5.95 -2.02
C ARG A 156 -9.92 -6.44 -1.77
N LEU A 157 -10.50 -7.25 -2.64
CA LEU A 157 -11.79 -7.90 -2.42
C LEU A 157 -11.83 -8.74 -1.13
N GLN A 158 -10.75 -9.47 -0.86
CA GLN A 158 -10.63 -10.25 0.39
C GLN A 158 -10.55 -9.33 1.62
N SER A 159 -9.70 -8.30 1.57
CA SER A 159 -9.53 -7.34 2.65
C SER A 159 -10.82 -6.57 2.95
N LEU A 160 -11.60 -6.21 1.93
CA LEU A 160 -12.86 -5.47 2.05
C LEU A 160 -14.10 -6.35 2.24
N SER A 161 -13.95 -7.66 2.38
CA SER A 161 -15.12 -8.56 2.51
C SER A 161 -16.09 -8.18 3.66
N PRO A 162 -15.63 -7.70 4.84
CA PRO A 162 -16.55 -7.24 5.88
C PRO A 162 -17.29 -5.94 5.51
N GLU A 163 -16.62 -5.02 4.84
CA GLU A 163 -17.20 -3.74 4.39
C GLU A 163 -18.22 -3.97 3.27
N ILE A 164 -17.88 -4.81 2.30
CA ILE A 164 -18.80 -5.24 1.22
C ILE A 164 -20.05 -5.90 1.83
N ALA A 165 -19.89 -6.78 2.79
CA ALA A 165 -21.03 -7.41 3.47
C ALA A 165 -21.90 -6.42 4.28
N GLN A 166 -21.33 -5.34 4.83
CA GLN A 166 -22.11 -4.26 5.44
C GLN A 166 -22.93 -3.52 4.37
N TYR A 167 -22.30 -3.18 3.25
CA TYR A 167 -22.95 -2.49 2.12
C TYR A 167 -24.10 -3.32 1.54
N GLU A 168 -23.88 -4.61 1.29
CA GLU A 168 -24.90 -5.55 0.79
C GLU A 168 -26.09 -5.71 1.72
N ARG A 169 -25.90 -5.51 3.03
CA ARG A 169 -27.00 -5.48 4.03
C ARG A 169 -27.73 -4.13 4.09
N GLY A 170 -27.39 -3.19 3.21
CA GLY A 170 -28.03 -1.88 3.12
C GLY A 170 -27.41 -0.81 4.02
N THR A 171 -26.23 -1.04 4.60
CA THR A 171 -25.52 0.02 5.33
C THR A 171 -25.04 1.08 4.34
N PRO A 172 -25.44 2.37 4.52
CA PRO A 172 -24.94 3.45 3.69
C PRO A 172 -23.41 3.54 3.71
N LEU A 173 -22.79 3.90 2.59
CA LEU A 173 -21.35 3.87 2.41
C LEU A 173 -20.58 4.73 3.45
N ASP A 174 -21.15 5.86 3.84
CA ASP A 174 -20.62 6.75 4.87
C ASP A 174 -20.78 6.23 6.31
N LYS A 175 -21.58 5.19 6.50
CA LYS A 175 -21.83 4.51 7.79
C LYS A 175 -21.11 3.18 7.92
N ILE A 176 -20.44 2.73 6.88
CA ILE A 176 -19.62 1.50 6.94
C ILE A 176 -18.48 1.71 7.94
N VAL A 177 -18.33 0.74 8.83
CA VAL A 177 -17.23 0.71 9.80
C VAL A 177 -16.18 -0.29 9.30
N PRO A 178 -14.99 0.21 8.89
CA PRO A 178 -13.91 -0.67 8.48
C PRO A 178 -13.48 -1.60 9.63
N THR A 179 -13.47 -2.90 9.37
CA THR A 179 -13.13 -3.92 10.35
C THR A 179 -12.13 -4.91 9.78
N SER A 180 -11.15 -5.31 10.58
CA SER A 180 -10.26 -6.40 10.18
C SER A 180 -11.02 -7.72 10.29
N ALA A 181 -11.17 -8.44 9.19
CA ALA A 181 -11.55 -9.84 9.27
C ALA A 181 -10.41 -10.55 9.99
N ARG A 182 -10.65 -10.99 11.26
CA ARG A 182 -9.68 -11.69 12.16
C ARG A 182 -8.22 -11.48 11.74
N ARG A 183 -7.25 -11.27 12.61
CA ARG A 183 -5.79 -11.15 12.28
C ARG A 183 -5.46 -11.83 10.93
N ALA A 184 -6.03 -11.28 9.88
CA ALA A 184 -5.97 -11.84 8.54
C ALA A 184 -4.57 -11.59 8.04
N ALA A 185 -3.98 -12.57 7.43
CA ALA A 185 -2.72 -12.47 6.76
C ALA A 185 -2.58 -11.10 6.09
N ALA A 186 -1.52 -10.37 6.47
CA ALA A 186 -1.22 -9.06 5.92
C ALA A 186 -1.43 -9.06 4.41
N PHE A 187 -1.97 -7.97 3.87
CA PHE A 187 -2.02 -7.75 2.43
C PHE A 187 -0.60 -7.93 1.89
N ARG A 188 -0.35 -9.03 1.20
CA ARG A 188 0.93 -9.33 0.55
C ARG A 188 0.67 -9.37 -0.94
N PRO A 189 1.08 -8.35 -1.69
CA PRO A 189 0.82 -8.34 -3.14
C PRO A 189 1.50 -9.48 -3.87
N ASP A 190 2.60 -10.01 -3.39
CA ASP A 190 3.33 -11.16 -3.99
C ASP A 190 4.59 -11.51 -3.18
N GLY A 191 4.44 -12.34 -2.18
CA GLY A 191 5.57 -12.96 -1.49
C GLY A 191 6.63 -11.95 -0.98
N SER A 192 6.22 -11.04 -0.10
CA SER A 192 7.07 -9.97 0.44
C SER A 192 8.38 -10.48 1.09
N ALA A 193 9.42 -9.68 0.96
CA ALA A 193 10.73 -9.90 1.56
C ALA A 193 10.67 -10.07 3.09
N SER A 194 11.51 -10.95 3.62
CA SER A 194 11.82 -10.96 5.04
C SER A 194 12.67 -9.72 5.39
N ALA A 195 12.56 -9.23 6.63
CA ALA A 195 13.33 -8.10 7.14
C ALA A 195 14.86 -8.26 6.94
N ALA A 196 15.38 -9.48 6.96
CA ALA A 196 16.80 -9.78 6.69
C ALA A 196 17.26 -9.37 5.28
N SER A 197 16.38 -9.45 4.28
CA SER A 197 16.69 -9.06 2.89
C SER A 197 16.77 -7.53 2.71
N ALA A 198 15.97 -6.77 3.46
CA ALA A 198 16.00 -5.31 3.45
C ALA A 198 17.29 -4.78 4.13
N ALA A 199 17.74 -5.43 5.22
CA ALA A 199 19.00 -5.08 5.90
C ALA A 199 20.23 -5.21 4.99
N ASP A 200 20.29 -6.28 4.20
CA ASP A 200 21.41 -6.54 3.29
C ASP A 200 21.44 -5.53 2.13
N ALA A 201 20.27 -5.14 1.63
CA ALA A 201 20.15 -4.09 0.62
C ALA A 201 20.60 -2.72 1.15
N MET A 202 20.19 -2.34 2.36
CA MET A 202 20.57 -1.07 2.99
C MET A 202 22.05 -0.97 3.32
N HIS A 203 22.70 -2.07 3.69
CA HIS A 203 24.14 -2.08 3.94
C HIS A 203 24.95 -1.71 2.70
N ARG A 204 24.46 -2.09 1.52
CA ARG A 204 25.09 -1.73 0.22
C ARG A 204 24.87 -0.26 -0.15
N PHE A 205 23.72 0.33 0.20
CA PHE A 205 23.42 1.74 -0.04
C PHE A 205 24.18 2.71 0.88
N ARG A 206 24.62 2.28 2.07
CA ARG A 206 25.48 3.09 2.96
C ARG A 206 26.85 3.43 2.36
N CYS A 207 27.24 2.78 1.27
CA CYS A 207 28.49 3.04 0.56
C CYS A 207 28.33 4.01 -0.62
N ILE A 208 27.12 4.52 -0.86
CA ILE A 208 26.88 5.55 -1.87
C ILE A 208 26.60 6.83 -1.08
N ASP A 209 27.52 7.81 -1.16
CA ASP A 209 27.35 9.15 -0.56
C ASP A 209 26.17 9.88 -1.25
N VAL A 210 24.95 9.53 -0.86
CA VAL A 210 23.71 10.17 -1.37
C VAL A 210 23.40 11.46 -0.61
N PHE A 211 24.24 11.84 0.36
CA PHE A 211 24.00 12.94 1.30
C PHE A 211 25.12 14.01 1.35
N GLU A 212 25.94 14.14 0.30
CA GLU A 212 26.75 15.37 0.11
C GLU A 212 25.98 16.49 -0.58
#